data_2203fc3518daaa5dc5040bcccdac0f07
#
_entry.id   2203fc3518daaa5dc5040bcccdac0f07
#
_cell.length_a   1.000
_cell.length_b   1.000
_cell.length_c   1.000
_cell.angle_alpha   90.00
_cell.angle_beta   90.00
_cell.angle_gamma   90.00
#
_symmetry.space_group_name_H-M   'P 1'
#
loop_
_entity.id
_entity.type
_entity.pdbx_description
1 polymer ?
#
loop_
_entity_poly.entity_id
_entity_poly.type
_entity_poly.pdbx_seq_one_letter_code
_entity_poly.pdbx_strand_id
1 'polypeptide(L)'
;MSQTNSKYNDFIVKGFIISALVWGVASMSVGVLAAFQMVYPELNFTRYFTFGRIRPLHTNAAIFGFALSIIFATAYHLIQRLCRVRIWSDLLAKIHFGLYNLTIALAAITLPLGLNQSKEYAELEWPLDLLIVVWFSIFLINFLATIFTREEKQLYAAIWFYIASFVTIPILFIVNNLSIPVSFLNLIRFSQEFMTQTFSGGTVTTQSRSY
;
A
#
# COMPACT_ATOMS: atom_id res chain seq x y z
N MET A 1 -17.16 16.43 28.12
CA MET A 1 -15.79 16.53 27.64
C MET A 1 -15.76 17.60 26.55
N SER A 2 -15.20 18.78 26.85
CA SER A 2 -15.09 19.90 25.93
C SER A 2 -14.20 19.49 24.77
N GLN A 3 -14.73 19.47 23.55
CA GLN A 3 -13.92 19.41 22.34
C GLN A 3 -13.13 20.71 22.27
N THR A 4 -11.90 20.70 22.71
CA THR A 4 -10.95 21.76 22.40
C THR A 4 -10.87 21.84 20.88
N ASN A 5 -11.38 22.94 20.34
CA ASN A 5 -11.34 23.26 18.92
C ASN A 5 -9.86 23.49 18.53
N SER A 6 -9.10 22.39 18.37
CA SER A 6 -7.68 22.49 18.04
C SER A 6 -7.59 23.04 16.60
N LYS A 7 -6.72 24.03 16.40
CA LYS A 7 -6.47 24.65 15.08
C LYS A 7 -6.17 23.58 14.00
N TYR A 8 -5.62 22.43 14.39
CA TYR A 8 -5.17 21.36 13.51
C TYR A 8 -5.91 20.03 13.76
N ASN A 9 -6.02 19.19 12.76
CA ASN A 9 -6.60 17.86 12.90
C ASN A 9 -5.52 16.85 13.34
N ASP A 10 -5.26 16.77 14.65
CA ASP A 10 -4.32 15.81 15.21
C ASP A 10 -4.93 14.40 15.34
N PHE A 11 -6.26 14.24 15.18
CA PHE A 11 -6.93 12.95 15.25
C PHE A 11 -6.43 12.00 14.13
N ILE A 12 -6.37 12.50 12.90
CA ILE A 12 -5.92 11.70 11.75
C ILE A 12 -4.43 11.34 11.87
N VAL A 13 -3.61 12.26 12.38
CA VAL A 13 -2.19 12.02 12.62
C VAL A 13 -1.99 10.88 13.63
N LYS A 14 -2.69 10.93 14.76
CA LYS A 14 -2.67 9.88 15.78
C LYS A 14 -3.18 8.56 15.23
N GLY A 15 -4.24 8.58 14.41
CA GLY A 15 -4.78 7.40 13.74
C GLY A 15 -3.71 6.69 12.91
N PHE A 16 -2.99 7.40 12.06
CA PHE A 16 -1.91 6.83 11.25
C PHE A 16 -0.71 6.36 12.07
N ILE A 17 -0.38 7.02 13.19
CA ILE A 17 0.68 6.55 14.11
C ILE A 17 0.28 5.22 14.75
N ILE A 18 -0.95 5.11 15.23
CA ILE A 18 -1.46 3.85 15.80
C ILE A 18 -1.50 2.75 14.76
N SER A 19 -1.98 3.06 13.54
CA SER A 19 -1.96 2.13 12.40
C SER A 19 -0.53 1.64 12.11
N ALA A 20 0.45 2.53 12.09
CA ALA A 20 1.85 2.17 11.90
C ALA A 20 2.34 1.20 12.98
N LEU A 21 2.05 1.47 14.25
CA LEU A 21 2.46 0.58 15.34
C LEU A 21 1.82 -0.81 15.22
N VAL A 22 0.52 -0.88 14.90
CA VAL A 22 -0.19 -2.15 14.72
C VAL A 22 0.40 -2.95 13.55
N TRP A 23 0.52 -2.33 12.39
CA TRP A 23 1.09 -2.99 11.21
C TRP A 23 2.58 -3.29 11.36
N GLY A 24 3.32 -2.46 12.08
CA GLY A 24 4.73 -2.68 12.41
C GLY A 24 4.92 -3.95 13.23
N VAL A 25 4.17 -4.10 14.33
CA VAL A 25 4.21 -5.31 15.16
C VAL A 25 3.78 -6.54 14.36
N ALA A 26 2.67 -6.45 13.62
CA ALA A 26 2.17 -7.56 12.80
C ALA A 26 3.20 -7.99 11.74
N SER A 27 3.77 -7.04 10.99
CA SER A 27 4.73 -7.35 9.93
C SER A 27 6.03 -7.95 10.49
N MET A 28 6.54 -7.43 11.61
CA MET A 28 7.76 -7.97 12.25
C MET A 28 7.53 -9.38 12.79
N SER A 29 6.35 -9.65 13.36
CA SER A 29 5.99 -11.02 13.82
C SER A 29 5.95 -12.01 12.65
N VAL A 30 5.37 -11.60 11.51
CA VAL A 30 5.35 -12.40 10.29
C VAL A 30 6.77 -12.60 9.73
N GLY A 31 7.62 -11.58 9.80
CA GLY A 31 9.03 -11.64 9.38
C GLY A 31 9.85 -12.62 10.22
N VAL A 32 9.65 -12.63 11.54
CA VAL A 32 10.28 -13.61 12.44
C VAL A 32 9.85 -15.03 12.09
N LEU A 33 8.54 -15.25 11.85
CA LEU A 33 8.05 -16.56 11.40
C LEU A 33 8.72 -16.98 10.07
N ALA A 34 8.80 -16.09 9.08
CA ALA A 34 9.44 -16.35 7.81
C ALA A 34 10.93 -16.70 7.98
N ALA A 35 11.64 -16.02 8.88
CA ALA A 35 13.03 -16.32 9.18
C ALA A 35 13.19 -17.73 9.81
N PHE A 36 12.32 -18.11 10.74
CA PHE A 36 12.34 -19.46 11.31
C PHE A 36 12.00 -20.55 10.29
N GLN A 37 11.09 -20.28 9.34
CA GLN A 37 10.76 -21.24 8.26
C GLN A 37 11.95 -21.55 7.34
N MET A 38 12.94 -20.66 7.24
CA MET A 38 14.16 -20.90 6.50
C MET A 38 15.10 -21.87 7.23
N VAL A 39 15.04 -21.92 8.56
CA VAL A 39 15.89 -22.79 9.40
C VAL A 39 15.18 -24.10 9.73
N TYR A 40 13.89 -24.05 9.95
CA TYR A 40 13.05 -25.18 10.35
C TYR A 40 11.93 -25.37 9.31
N PRO A 41 12.15 -26.22 8.28
CA PRO A 41 11.17 -26.46 7.20
C PRO A 41 9.82 -26.98 7.69
N GLU A 42 9.78 -27.62 8.86
CA GLU A 42 8.59 -28.17 9.51
C GLU A 42 7.57 -27.05 9.86
N LEU A 43 8.04 -25.81 10.01
CA LEU A 43 7.16 -24.65 10.25
C LEU A 43 6.36 -24.23 9.02
N ASN A 44 6.57 -24.85 7.85
CA ASN A 44 5.70 -24.72 6.69
C ASN A 44 4.49 -25.67 6.80
N PHE A 45 3.76 -25.57 7.92
CA PHE A 45 2.74 -26.55 8.35
C PHE A 45 1.44 -26.54 7.55
N THR A 46 1.17 -25.50 6.76
CA THR A 46 -0.01 -25.43 5.89
C THR A 46 0.30 -24.75 4.57
N ARG A 47 -0.54 -25.01 3.55
CA ARG A 47 -0.43 -24.37 2.23
C ARG A 47 -0.55 -22.83 2.26
N TYR A 48 -1.16 -22.27 3.31
CA TYR A 48 -1.37 -20.83 3.46
C TYR A 48 -0.23 -20.14 4.19
N PHE A 49 0.51 -20.87 5.01
CA PHE A 49 1.59 -20.39 5.85
C PHE A 49 2.95 -20.95 5.41
N THR A 50 3.17 -21.11 4.11
CA THR A 50 4.48 -21.42 3.56
C THR A 50 5.33 -20.16 3.43
N PHE A 51 6.65 -20.29 3.49
CA PHE A 51 7.61 -19.19 3.34
C PHE A 51 7.30 -18.33 2.10
N GLY A 52 7.00 -18.94 0.94
CA GLY A 52 6.69 -18.23 -0.29
C GLY A 52 5.44 -17.34 -0.22
N ARG A 53 4.52 -17.59 0.72
CA ARG A 53 3.31 -16.78 0.94
C ARG A 53 3.47 -15.79 2.09
N ILE A 54 4.24 -16.15 3.09
CA ILE A 54 4.52 -15.32 4.27
C ILE A 54 5.51 -14.20 3.93
N ARG A 55 6.49 -14.46 3.06
CA ARG A 55 7.46 -13.44 2.63
C ARG A 55 6.80 -12.21 1.99
N PRO A 56 5.94 -12.32 0.95
CA PRO A 56 5.22 -11.17 0.40
C PRO A 56 4.33 -10.46 1.43
N LEU A 57 3.69 -11.22 2.33
CA LEU A 57 2.89 -10.64 3.41
C LEU A 57 3.75 -9.76 4.33
N HIS A 58 4.92 -10.26 4.76
CA HIS A 58 5.85 -9.50 5.58
C HIS A 58 6.33 -8.22 4.88
N THR A 59 6.79 -8.31 3.64
CA THR A 59 7.34 -7.16 2.91
C THR A 59 6.28 -6.10 2.63
N ASN A 60 5.08 -6.49 2.21
CA ASN A 60 3.98 -5.56 1.97
C ASN A 60 3.49 -4.91 3.27
N ALA A 61 3.34 -5.67 4.35
CA ALA A 61 2.93 -5.12 5.63
C ALA A 61 3.99 -4.17 6.23
N ALA A 62 5.29 -4.45 6.05
CA ALA A 62 6.37 -3.59 6.53
C ALA A 62 6.44 -2.28 5.72
N ILE A 63 6.37 -2.34 4.40
CA ILE A 63 6.50 -1.17 3.55
C ILE A 63 5.20 -0.38 3.50
N PHE A 64 4.11 -1.03 3.11
CA PHE A 64 2.84 -0.35 2.89
C PHE A 64 1.99 -0.23 4.15
N GLY A 65 2.06 -1.17 5.09
CA GLY A 65 1.36 -1.09 6.36
C GLY A 65 2.06 -0.16 7.37
N PHE A 66 3.34 -0.42 7.65
CA PHE A 66 4.10 0.32 8.67
C PHE A 66 4.72 1.61 8.13
N ALA A 67 5.67 1.53 7.18
CA ALA A 67 6.45 2.70 6.77
C ALA A 67 5.57 3.76 6.10
N LEU A 68 4.66 3.38 5.21
CA LEU A 68 3.77 4.31 4.53
C LEU A 68 2.77 4.98 5.50
N SER A 69 2.32 4.28 6.56
CA SER A 69 1.51 4.90 7.62
C SER A 69 2.27 6.03 8.34
N ILE A 70 3.57 5.85 8.61
CA ILE A 70 4.41 6.90 9.20
C ILE A 70 4.55 8.08 8.23
N ILE A 71 4.74 7.81 6.94
CA ILE A 71 4.83 8.85 5.91
C ILE A 71 3.54 9.66 5.85
N PHE A 72 2.36 9.03 5.89
CA PHE A 72 1.09 9.76 5.92
C PHE A 72 0.87 10.52 7.23
N ALA A 73 1.25 9.93 8.38
CA ALA A 73 1.18 10.64 9.65
C ALA A 73 2.01 11.92 9.63
N THR A 74 3.26 11.84 9.15
CA THR A 74 4.16 12.99 9.04
C THR A 74 3.68 13.99 7.98
N ALA A 75 3.15 13.53 6.85
CA ALA A 75 2.59 14.39 5.82
C ALA A 75 1.40 15.21 6.35
N TYR A 76 0.41 14.56 7.00
CA TYR A 76 -0.72 15.25 7.62
C TYR A 76 -0.30 16.19 8.76
N HIS A 77 0.73 15.83 9.51
CA HIS A 77 1.25 16.69 10.57
C HIS A 77 1.96 17.92 10.01
N LEU A 78 2.91 17.72 9.10
CA LEU A 78 3.75 18.78 8.58
C LEU A 78 2.98 19.75 7.69
N ILE A 79 2.09 19.25 6.80
CA ILE A 79 1.35 20.13 5.89
C ILE A 79 0.53 21.18 6.66
N GLN A 80 -0.17 20.77 7.72
CA GLN A 80 -0.99 21.67 8.52
C GLN A 80 -0.14 22.74 9.24
N ARG A 81 1.03 22.34 9.75
CA ARG A 81 1.88 23.22 10.55
C ARG A 81 2.73 24.16 9.69
N LEU A 82 3.27 23.65 8.58
CA LEU A 82 4.09 24.46 7.67
C LEU A 82 3.23 25.41 6.82
N CYS A 83 2.01 25.01 6.45
CA CYS A 83 1.05 25.89 5.77
C CYS A 83 0.25 26.78 6.72
N ARG A 84 0.33 26.56 8.05
CA ARG A 84 -0.39 27.25 9.13
C ARG A 84 -1.92 27.16 9.02
N VAL A 85 -2.45 26.19 8.28
CA VAL A 85 -3.87 25.93 8.08
C VAL A 85 -4.25 24.53 8.53
N ARG A 86 -5.52 24.35 8.88
CA ARG A 86 -6.11 23.03 9.07
C ARG A 86 -6.17 22.30 7.73
N ILE A 87 -6.16 20.97 7.75
CA ILE A 87 -6.38 20.16 6.55
C ILE A 87 -7.68 20.59 5.86
N TRP A 88 -7.65 20.66 4.53
CA TRP A 88 -8.76 21.19 3.73
C TRP A 88 -10.08 20.45 3.99
N SER A 89 -10.06 19.12 4.10
CA SER A 89 -11.25 18.33 4.41
C SER A 89 -10.93 17.21 5.40
N ASP A 90 -11.53 17.31 6.59
CA ASP A 90 -11.47 16.24 7.61
C ASP A 90 -12.17 14.96 7.14
N LEU A 91 -13.22 15.10 6.32
CA LEU A 91 -13.96 13.95 5.77
C LEU A 91 -13.08 13.15 4.82
N LEU A 92 -12.42 13.81 3.86
CA LEU A 92 -11.49 13.14 2.93
C LEU A 92 -10.33 12.47 3.67
N ALA A 93 -9.80 13.10 4.71
CA ALA A 93 -8.75 12.51 5.54
C ALA A 93 -9.22 11.23 6.24
N LYS A 94 -10.46 11.20 6.77
CA LYS A 94 -11.05 10.01 7.38
C LYS A 94 -11.33 8.91 6.36
N ILE A 95 -11.85 9.25 5.19
CA ILE A 95 -12.10 8.29 4.10
C ILE A 95 -10.76 7.70 3.63
N HIS A 96 -9.75 8.52 3.40
CA HIS A 96 -8.40 8.04 3.08
C HIS A 96 -7.88 7.05 4.12
N PHE A 97 -7.94 7.41 5.41
CA PHE A 97 -7.49 6.54 6.50
C PHE A 97 -8.24 5.20 6.53
N GLY A 98 -9.58 5.23 6.37
CA GLY A 98 -10.41 4.03 6.34
C GLY A 98 -10.09 3.12 5.16
N LEU A 99 -10.08 3.66 3.94
CA LEU A 99 -9.80 2.91 2.72
C LEU A 99 -8.37 2.36 2.71
N TYR A 100 -7.40 3.14 3.16
CA TYR A 100 -6.02 2.71 3.29
C TYR A 100 -5.88 1.48 4.21
N ASN A 101 -6.40 1.55 5.45
CA ASN A 101 -6.34 0.42 6.38
C ASN A 101 -7.14 -0.79 5.90
N LEU A 102 -8.28 -0.57 5.25
CA LEU A 102 -9.05 -1.63 4.60
C LEU A 102 -8.22 -2.36 3.53
N THR A 103 -7.51 -1.61 2.69
CA THR A 103 -6.63 -2.19 1.65
C THR A 103 -5.54 -3.05 2.26
N ILE A 104 -4.85 -2.57 3.31
CA ILE A 104 -3.81 -3.35 3.99
C ILE A 104 -4.40 -4.62 4.64
N ALA A 105 -5.57 -4.52 5.27
CA ALA A 105 -6.24 -5.69 5.87
C ALA A 105 -6.65 -6.71 4.81
N LEU A 106 -7.19 -6.28 3.67
CA LEU A 106 -7.52 -7.16 2.55
C LEU A 106 -6.25 -7.80 1.96
N ALA A 107 -5.17 -7.05 1.78
CA ALA A 107 -3.88 -7.58 1.36
C ALA A 107 -3.35 -8.65 2.32
N ALA A 108 -3.48 -8.43 3.64
CA ALA A 108 -3.07 -9.39 4.66
C ALA A 108 -3.87 -10.72 4.60
N ILE A 109 -5.07 -10.70 4.03
CA ILE A 109 -5.88 -11.90 3.80
C ILE A 109 -5.57 -12.54 2.44
N THR A 110 -5.49 -11.75 1.38
CA THR A 110 -5.36 -12.26 0.00
C THR A 110 -3.98 -12.86 -0.28
N LEU A 111 -2.90 -12.29 0.27
CA LEU A 111 -1.54 -12.78 0.04
C LEU A 111 -1.33 -14.22 0.56
N PRO A 112 -1.70 -14.59 1.82
CA PRO A 112 -1.61 -15.98 2.27
C PRO A 112 -2.51 -16.94 1.48
N LEU A 113 -3.67 -16.47 1.01
CA LEU A 113 -4.55 -17.27 0.15
C LEU A 113 -3.94 -17.57 -1.22
N GLY A 114 -2.89 -16.83 -1.62
CA GLY A 114 -2.22 -16.95 -2.92
C GLY A 114 -2.96 -16.25 -4.04
N LEU A 115 -3.82 -15.28 -3.70
CA LEU A 115 -4.41 -14.34 -4.63
C LEU A 115 -3.41 -13.18 -4.80
N ASN A 116 -2.38 -13.43 -5.58
CA ASN A 116 -1.29 -12.49 -5.78
C ASN A 116 -0.67 -12.63 -7.16
N GLN A 117 -0.11 -11.54 -7.65
CA GLN A 117 0.69 -11.49 -8.86
C GLN A 117 2.17 -11.79 -8.55
N SER A 118 2.93 -12.23 -9.56
CA SER A 118 4.35 -12.57 -9.41
C SER A 118 5.29 -11.36 -9.54
N LYS A 119 4.79 -10.14 -9.39
CA LYS A 119 5.59 -8.91 -9.43
C LYS A 119 5.98 -8.51 -8.01
N GLU A 120 7.26 -8.36 -7.73
CA GLU A 120 7.75 -7.91 -6.42
C GLU A 120 7.29 -6.46 -6.15
N TYR A 121 6.75 -6.21 -4.95
CA TYR A 121 6.11 -4.96 -4.51
C TYR A 121 4.86 -4.53 -5.28
N ALA A 122 4.34 -5.39 -6.16
CA ALA A 122 3.10 -5.22 -6.89
C ALA A 122 2.35 -6.56 -6.94
N GLU A 123 2.38 -7.28 -5.80
CA GLU A 123 1.78 -8.61 -5.70
C GLU A 123 0.25 -8.59 -5.59
N LEU A 124 -0.35 -7.42 -5.36
CA LEU A 124 -1.79 -7.31 -5.18
C LEU A 124 -2.54 -7.50 -6.49
N GLU A 125 -3.74 -8.04 -6.40
CA GLU A 125 -4.64 -8.20 -7.55
C GLU A 125 -5.31 -6.88 -7.90
N TRP A 126 -5.69 -6.71 -9.16
CA TRP A 126 -6.23 -5.49 -9.75
C TRP A 126 -7.36 -4.78 -8.95
N PRO A 127 -8.28 -5.47 -8.22
CA PRO A 127 -9.28 -4.77 -7.42
C PRO A 127 -8.66 -3.99 -6.25
N LEU A 128 -7.58 -4.53 -5.66
CA LEU A 128 -6.84 -3.84 -4.61
C LEU A 128 -5.98 -2.71 -5.18
N ASP A 129 -5.41 -2.90 -6.38
CA ASP A 129 -4.68 -1.85 -7.09
C ASP A 129 -5.59 -0.65 -7.40
N LEU A 130 -6.82 -0.92 -7.82
CA LEU A 130 -7.81 0.14 -8.05
C LEU A 130 -8.15 0.88 -6.75
N LEU A 131 -8.30 0.15 -5.66
CA LEU A 131 -8.56 0.74 -4.34
C LEU A 131 -7.38 1.61 -3.88
N ILE A 132 -6.14 1.20 -4.16
CA ILE A 132 -4.94 2.01 -3.90
C ILE A 132 -4.99 3.32 -4.68
N VAL A 133 -5.30 3.29 -5.96
CA VAL A 133 -5.42 4.49 -6.79
C VAL A 133 -6.49 5.43 -6.24
N VAL A 134 -7.64 4.88 -5.81
CA VAL A 134 -8.73 5.67 -5.25
C VAL A 134 -8.32 6.40 -3.97
N TRP A 135 -7.83 5.67 -2.94
CA TRP A 135 -7.49 6.34 -1.68
C TRP A 135 -6.26 7.25 -1.81
N PHE A 136 -5.32 6.92 -2.71
CA PHE A 136 -4.17 7.79 -2.96
C PHE A 136 -4.62 9.11 -3.65
N SER A 137 -5.55 9.04 -4.59
CA SER A 137 -6.14 10.21 -5.24
C SER A 137 -6.88 11.10 -4.23
N ILE A 138 -7.66 10.50 -3.31
CA ILE A 138 -8.34 11.23 -2.23
C ILE A 138 -7.33 11.95 -1.34
N PHE A 139 -6.24 11.27 -0.96
CA PHE A 139 -5.16 11.88 -0.20
C PHE A 139 -4.52 13.04 -0.95
N LEU A 140 -4.15 12.84 -2.22
CA LEU A 140 -3.46 13.84 -3.04
C LEU A 140 -4.31 15.10 -3.24
N ILE A 141 -5.60 14.93 -3.51
CA ILE A 141 -6.54 16.06 -3.64
C ILE A 141 -6.59 16.85 -2.33
N ASN A 142 -6.76 16.18 -1.19
CA ASN A 142 -6.82 16.83 0.11
C ASN A 142 -5.50 17.53 0.49
N PHE A 143 -4.37 16.88 0.17
CA PHE A 143 -3.04 17.43 0.41
C PHE A 143 -2.77 18.68 -0.43
N LEU A 144 -3.01 18.64 -1.75
CA LEU A 144 -2.82 19.77 -2.64
C LEU A 144 -3.79 20.92 -2.31
N ALA A 145 -5.06 20.61 -2.04
CA ALA A 145 -6.04 21.62 -1.64
C ALA A 145 -5.63 22.35 -0.35
N THR A 146 -5.03 21.63 0.61
CA THR A 146 -4.47 22.25 1.83
C THR A 146 -3.30 23.21 1.49
N ILE A 147 -2.45 22.87 0.51
CA ILE A 147 -1.38 23.77 0.06
C ILE A 147 -1.97 25.03 -0.60
N PHE A 148 -3.02 24.90 -1.40
CA PHE A 148 -3.65 26.05 -2.05
C PHE A 148 -4.33 27.01 -1.07
N THR A 149 -4.78 26.51 0.08
CA THR A 149 -5.40 27.34 1.13
C THR A 149 -4.42 27.85 2.18
N ARG A 150 -3.12 27.71 1.96
CA ARG A 150 -2.08 28.06 2.92
C ARG A 150 -2.08 29.55 3.30
N GLU A 151 -1.84 29.83 4.56
CA GLU A 151 -1.60 31.19 5.08
C GLU A 151 -0.13 31.60 4.92
N GLU A 152 0.80 30.65 4.93
CA GLU A 152 2.22 30.90 4.75
C GLU A 152 2.56 31.12 3.27
N LYS A 153 3.19 32.27 2.97
CA LYS A 153 3.50 32.63 1.57
C LYS A 153 4.60 31.77 0.96
N GLN A 154 5.60 31.42 1.75
CA GLN A 154 6.73 30.63 1.28
C GLN A 154 6.48 29.14 1.54
N LEU A 155 6.75 28.32 0.53
CA LEU A 155 6.73 26.85 0.70
C LEU A 155 8.09 26.38 1.18
N TYR A 156 8.09 25.65 2.30
CA TYR A 156 9.29 24.99 2.81
C TYR A 156 9.73 23.87 1.87
N ALA A 157 11.04 23.63 1.79
CA ALA A 157 11.61 22.57 0.96
C ALA A 157 10.98 21.20 1.20
N ALA A 158 10.62 20.89 2.46
CA ALA A 158 9.93 19.64 2.81
C ALA A 158 8.62 19.45 2.04
N ILE A 159 7.84 20.52 1.83
CA ILE A 159 6.56 20.43 1.08
C ILE A 159 6.82 20.10 -0.39
N TRP A 160 7.87 20.67 -0.99
CA TRP A 160 8.24 20.35 -2.38
C TRP A 160 8.64 18.89 -2.55
N PHE A 161 9.40 18.32 -1.60
CA PHE A 161 9.72 16.89 -1.61
C PHE A 161 8.48 16.02 -1.46
N TYR A 162 7.52 16.38 -0.60
CA TYR A 162 6.26 15.67 -0.49
C TYR A 162 5.42 15.76 -1.77
N ILE A 163 5.32 16.93 -2.39
CA ILE A 163 4.62 17.09 -3.69
C ILE A 163 5.25 16.17 -4.73
N ALA A 164 6.58 16.25 -4.90
CA ALA A 164 7.29 15.42 -5.86
C ALA A 164 7.04 13.92 -5.59
N SER A 165 7.17 13.46 -4.35
CA SER A 165 6.95 12.07 -3.98
C SER A 165 5.52 11.62 -4.23
N PHE A 166 4.53 12.40 -3.75
CA PHE A 166 3.13 12.02 -3.86
C PHE A 166 2.51 12.18 -5.25
N VAL A 167 3.17 12.87 -6.16
CA VAL A 167 2.82 12.88 -7.58
C VAL A 167 3.50 11.73 -8.31
N THR A 168 4.79 11.49 -8.04
CA THR A 168 5.57 10.48 -8.76
C THR A 168 5.18 9.05 -8.38
N ILE A 169 4.96 8.77 -7.08
CA ILE A 169 4.63 7.41 -6.60
C ILE A 169 3.38 6.84 -7.27
N PRO A 170 2.21 7.53 -7.32
CA PRO A 170 1.03 6.98 -7.97
C PRO A 170 1.20 6.83 -9.49
N ILE A 171 1.94 7.71 -10.15
CA ILE A 171 2.24 7.57 -11.57
C ILE A 171 3.05 6.30 -11.81
N LEU A 172 4.11 6.08 -11.05
CA LEU A 172 4.92 4.86 -11.12
C LEU A 172 4.09 3.62 -10.79
N PHE A 173 3.23 3.70 -9.77
CA PHE A 173 2.35 2.59 -9.40
C PHE A 173 1.39 2.23 -10.54
N ILE A 174 0.71 3.22 -11.13
CA ILE A 174 -0.21 3.02 -12.25
C ILE A 174 0.54 2.38 -13.44
N VAL A 175 1.69 2.93 -13.82
CA VAL A 175 2.49 2.41 -14.94
C VAL A 175 2.96 0.97 -14.67
N ASN A 176 3.40 0.68 -13.44
CA ASN A 176 3.87 -0.66 -13.06
C ASN A 176 2.74 -1.70 -13.02
N ASN A 177 1.54 -1.29 -12.62
CA ASN A 177 0.36 -2.16 -12.54
C ASN A 177 -0.53 -2.09 -13.78
N LEU A 178 -0.12 -1.35 -14.82
CA LEU A 178 -0.87 -1.22 -16.06
C LEU A 178 -0.83 -2.55 -16.82
N SER A 179 -1.81 -3.42 -16.57
CA SER A 179 -2.07 -4.62 -17.33
C SER A 179 -3.45 -4.51 -17.97
N ILE A 180 -3.54 -4.83 -19.26
CA ILE A 180 -4.83 -4.79 -19.97
C ILE A 180 -5.62 -6.03 -19.57
N PRO A 181 -6.79 -5.88 -18.91
CA PRO A 181 -7.63 -7.01 -18.56
C PRO A 181 -8.24 -7.63 -19.81
N VAL A 182 -7.97 -8.92 -20.03
CA VAL A 182 -8.56 -9.68 -21.15
C VAL A 182 -9.95 -10.21 -20.77
N SER A 183 -10.17 -10.58 -19.50
CA SER A 183 -11.48 -10.89 -18.91
C SER A 183 -11.39 -10.95 -17.39
N PHE A 184 -12.53 -10.80 -16.69
CA PHE A 184 -12.58 -10.75 -15.21
C PHE A 184 -11.94 -11.96 -14.51
N LEU A 185 -12.03 -13.15 -15.10
CA LEU A 185 -11.43 -14.38 -14.56
C LEU A 185 -10.08 -14.75 -15.19
N ASN A 186 -9.78 -14.25 -16.39
CA ASN A 186 -8.54 -14.57 -17.11
C ASN A 186 -7.40 -13.59 -16.85
N LEU A 187 -7.64 -12.49 -16.16
CA LEU A 187 -6.61 -11.53 -15.74
C LEU A 187 -5.50 -12.20 -14.91
N ILE A 188 -5.93 -13.04 -13.97
CA ILE A 188 -5.03 -13.75 -13.05
C ILE A 188 -4.10 -14.71 -13.80
N ARG A 189 -4.59 -15.32 -14.90
CA ARG A 189 -3.80 -16.27 -15.71
C ARG A 189 -2.86 -15.58 -16.70
N PHE A 190 -3.27 -14.50 -17.33
CA PHE A 190 -2.48 -13.83 -18.36
C PHE A 190 -1.21 -13.18 -17.77
N SER A 191 -1.31 -12.56 -16.60
CA SER A 191 -0.12 -11.98 -15.96
C SER A 191 0.90 -13.05 -15.55
N GLN A 192 0.45 -14.22 -15.09
CA GLN A 192 1.33 -15.34 -14.77
C GLN A 192 1.96 -15.95 -16.03
N GLU A 193 1.21 -16.18 -17.08
CA GLU A 193 1.71 -16.77 -18.33
C GLU A 193 2.67 -15.81 -19.06
N PHE A 194 2.35 -14.52 -19.10
CA PHE A 194 3.20 -13.50 -19.73
C PHE A 194 4.54 -13.35 -19.01
N MET A 195 4.54 -13.32 -17.69
CA MET A 195 5.77 -13.22 -16.89
C MET A 195 6.60 -14.49 -17.00
N THR A 196 5.97 -15.66 -16.98
CA THR A 196 6.67 -16.94 -17.16
C THR A 196 7.31 -17.02 -18.56
N GLN A 197 6.66 -16.58 -19.61
CA GLN A 197 7.20 -16.54 -20.97
C GLN A 197 8.32 -15.51 -21.14
N THR A 198 8.19 -14.33 -20.50
CA THR A 198 9.17 -13.25 -20.65
C THR A 198 10.47 -13.53 -19.88
N PHE A 199 10.39 -14.17 -18.71
CA PHE A 199 11.56 -14.45 -17.88
C PHE A 199 12.15 -15.86 -18.02
N SER A 200 11.40 -16.83 -18.54
CA SER A 200 11.90 -18.19 -18.74
C SER A 200 12.70 -18.37 -20.06
N GLY A 201 12.92 -17.29 -20.81
CA GLY A 201 13.82 -17.29 -21.97
C GLY A 201 13.68 -18.50 -22.89
N GLY A 202 12.49 -18.74 -23.43
CA GLY A 202 12.29 -19.66 -24.53
C GLY A 202 12.62 -21.12 -24.27
N THR A 203 11.66 -21.87 -23.86
CA THR A 203 11.35 -23.20 -24.43
C THR A 203 9.90 -23.50 -24.11
N VAL A 204 9.02 -23.12 -25.02
CA VAL A 204 7.63 -23.59 -25.00
C VAL A 204 7.67 -25.07 -25.39
N THR A 205 7.74 -25.95 -24.41
CA THR A 205 7.26 -27.31 -24.61
C THR A 205 5.75 -27.24 -24.47
N THR A 206 5.06 -27.22 -25.59
CA THR A 206 3.64 -27.54 -25.72
C THR A 206 3.39 -28.90 -25.13
N GLN A 207 3.06 -28.97 -23.83
CA GLN A 207 2.53 -30.17 -23.25
C GLN A 207 1.06 -30.27 -23.66
N SER A 208 0.82 -31.03 -24.72
CA SER A 208 -0.50 -31.45 -25.18
C SER A 208 -1.27 -32.04 -24.00
N ARG A 209 -2.37 -31.41 -23.64
CA ARG A 209 -3.40 -32.03 -22.79
C ARG A 209 -4.03 -33.17 -23.59
N SER A 210 -3.72 -34.38 -23.23
CA SER A 210 -4.59 -35.53 -23.42
C SER A 210 -5.52 -35.62 -22.22
N TYR A 211 -6.80 -35.47 -22.47
CA TYR A 211 -8.07 -35.80 -21.80
C TYR A 211 -8.03 -36.17 -20.31
#